data_25364a044c2908680cec0d6d101aea24
#
_entry.id   25364a044c2908680cec0d6d101aea24
#
_cell.length_a   1.000
_cell.length_b   1.000
_cell.length_c   1.000
_cell.angle_alpha   90.00
_cell.angle_beta   90.00
_cell.angle_gamma   90.00
#
_symmetry.space_group_name_H-M   'P 1'
#
loop_
_entity.id
_entity.type
_entity.pdbx_description
1 polymer ?
#
loop_
_entity_poly.entity_id
_entity_poly.type
_entity_poly.pdbx_seq_one_letter_code
_entity_poly.pdbx_strand_id
1 'polypeptide(L)'
;AEGKEVVVIPSKTVPQGIATLLVMDPDADVETNVAAMTEAMSGVSTAEVTYAARDSDFGGFAIKHGDHMALLNGKLFDTQKSLEKLLKKLVKEDTFQNAEFINIYYGEDVKESEAEKTLKLFTAACPKAEITLLSGGQPVYYYMISAE
;
A
#
# COMPACT_ATOMS: atom_id res chain seq x y z
N ALA A 1 4.41 -30.57 -2.29
CA ALA A 1 5.77 -30.44 -2.86
C ALA A 1 6.53 -31.71 -2.54
N GLU A 2 6.67 -32.59 -3.53
CA GLU A 2 7.32 -33.90 -3.36
C GLU A 2 8.81 -33.68 -3.02
N GLY A 3 9.19 -33.96 -1.76
CA GLY A 3 10.56 -33.94 -1.28
C GLY A 3 11.22 -32.56 -1.22
N LYS A 4 10.44 -31.47 -1.30
CA LYS A 4 10.95 -30.09 -1.13
C LYS A 4 10.42 -29.49 0.17
N GLU A 5 11.29 -28.80 0.88
CA GLU A 5 10.86 -27.95 1.99
C GLU A 5 10.17 -26.70 1.42
N VAL A 6 8.96 -26.41 1.91
CA VAL A 6 8.18 -25.27 1.47
C VAL A 6 7.64 -24.52 2.68
N VAL A 7 7.93 -23.24 2.77
CA VAL A 7 7.42 -22.34 3.80
C VAL A 7 6.63 -21.21 3.15
N VAL A 8 5.49 -20.88 3.74
CA VAL A 8 4.62 -19.79 3.25
C VAL A 8 4.84 -18.57 4.14
N ILE A 9 5.22 -17.45 3.54
CA ILE A 9 5.23 -16.14 4.19
C ILE A 9 3.86 -15.49 3.94
N PRO A 10 3.04 -15.25 4.98
CA PRO A 10 1.63 -14.87 4.83
C PRO A 10 1.44 -13.37 4.56
N SER A 11 2.15 -12.81 3.55
CA SER A 11 1.95 -11.44 3.11
C SER A 11 0.53 -11.26 2.55
N LYS A 12 -0.10 -10.14 2.83
CA LYS A 12 -1.49 -9.83 2.42
C LYS A 12 -1.55 -8.76 1.34
N THR A 13 -0.46 -8.02 1.12
CA THR A 13 -0.38 -6.95 0.15
C THR A 13 0.89 -7.09 -0.70
N VAL A 14 0.87 -6.52 -1.90
CA VAL A 14 2.04 -6.52 -2.79
C VAL A 14 3.25 -5.84 -2.14
N PRO A 15 3.14 -4.66 -1.51
CA PRO A 15 4.27 -4.05 -0.80
C PRO A 15 4.86 -4.93 0.30
N GLN A 16 4.04 -5.63 1.09
CA GLN A 16 4.52 -6.61 2.06
C GLN A 16 5.34 -7.72 1.40
N GLY A 17 4.84 -8.26 0.26
CA GLY A 17 5.56 -9.27 -0.50
C GLY A 17 6.90 -8.77 -1.04
N ILE A 18 6.96 -7.53 -1.51
CA ILE A 18 8.21 -6.90 -1.96
C ILE A 18 9.20 -6.78 -0.80
N ALA A 19 8.77 -6.27 0.35
CA ALA A 19 9.63 -6.12 1.53
C ALA A 19 10.22 -7.46 1.97
N THR A 20 9.43 -8.54 1.94
CA THR A 20 9.94 -9.88 2.27
C THR A 20 11.01 -10.36 1.30
N LEU A 21 10.86 -10.08 0.01
CA LEU A 21 11.83 -10.48 -1.00
C LEU A 21 13.16 -9.71 -0.88
N LEU A 22 13.11 -8.46 -0.46
CA LEU A 22 14.31 -7.61 -0.32
C LEU A 22 15.25 -8.08 0.80
N VAL A 23 14.73 -8.76 1.81
CA VAL A 23 15.53 -9.27 2.95
C VAL A 23 15.92 -10.74 2.83
N MET A 24 15.48 -11.41 1.76
CA MET A 24 15.82 -12.81 1.53
C MET A 24 17.31 -12.95 1.20
N ASP A 25 18.00 -13.76 1.96
CA ASP A 25 19.40 -14.12 1.75
C ASP A 25 19.50 -15.57 1.20
N PRO A 26 19.94 -15.78 -0.05
CA PRO A 26 20.06 -17.11 -0.63
C PRO A 26 21.12 -17.98 0.04
N ASP A 27 22.04 -17.40 0.80
CA ASP A 27 23.11 -18.12 1.51
C ASP A 27 22.73 -18.47 2.97
N ALA A 28 21.63 -17.91 3.49
CA ALA A 28 21.11 -18.21 4.81
C ALA A 28 20.22 -19.48 4.81
N ASP A 29 20.07 -20.10 5.97
CA ASP A 29 19.14 -21.22 6.14
C ASP A 29 17.67 -20.75 6.08
N VAL A 30 16.76 -21.71 5.96
CA VAL A 30 15.32 -21.46 5.83
C VAL A 30 14.75 -20.75 7.04
N GLU A 31 15.16 -21.14 8.26
CA GLU A 31 14.65 -20.58 9.51
C GLU A 31 15.05 -19.11 9.65
N THR A 32 16.29 -18.78 9.35
CA THR A 32 16.81 -17.39 9.33
C THR A 32 16.06 -16.54 8.33
N ASN A 33 15.85 -17.04 7.10
CA ASN A 33 15.08 -16.31 6.08
C ASN A 33 13.62 -16.10 6.50
N VAL A 34 12.95 -17.12 7.03
CA VAL A 34 11.56 -17.01 7.49
C VAL A 34 11.43 -15.97 8.59
N ALA A 35 12.36 -15.92 9.53
CA ALA A 35 12.37 -14.93 10.60
C ALA A 35 12.53 -13.50 10.04
N ALA A 36 13.55 -13.27 9.21
CA ALA A 36 13.82 -11.97 8.60
C ALA A 36 12.65 -11.47 7.71
N MET A 37 12.11 -12.35 6.86
CA MET A 37 11.00 -12.04 5.97
C MET A 37 9.71 -11.73 6.73
N THR A 38 9.44 -12.45 7.83
CA THR A 38 8.27 -12.21 8.68
C THR A 38 8.37 -10.88 9.40
N GLU A 39 9.55 -10.53 9.90
CA GLU A 39 9.83 -9.24 10.53
C GLU A 39 9.64 -8.11 9.53
N ALA A 40 10.26 -8.18 8.35
CA ALA A 40 10.13 -7.18 7.30
C ALA A 40 8.66 -6.97 6.90
N MET A 41 7.90 -8.05 6.70
CA MET A 41 6.47 -7.98 6.38
C MET A 41 5.68 -7.22 7.45
N SER A 42 5.98 -7.45 8.72
CA SER A 42 5.25 -6.85 9.85
C SER A 42 5.47 -5.35 9.98
N GLY A 43 6.59 -4.84 9.50
CA GLY A 43 6.93 -3.41 9.47
C GLY A 43 6.19 -2.61 8.40
N VAL A 44 5.59 -3.28 7.41
CA VAL A 44 4.94 -2.62 6.26
C VAL A 44 3.45 -2.41 6.50
N SER A 45 3.03 -1.16 6.53
CA SER A 45 1.62 -0.77 6.39
C SER A 45 1.30 -0.45 4.93
N THR A 46 0.10 -0.81 4.48
CA THR A 46 -0.31 -0.58 3.08
C THR A 46 -1.67 0.12 3.02
N ALA A 47 -1.74 1.21 2.25
CA ALA A 47 -2.99 1.77 1.79
C ALA A 47 -3.26 1.37 0.34
N GLU A 48 -4.48 0.94 0.08
CA GLU A 48 -4.97 0.57 -1.24
C GLU A 48 -6.09 1.54 -1.62
N VAL A 49 -5.90 2.30 -2.70
CA VAL A 49 -6.84 3.31 -3.17
C VAL A 49 -7.48 2.85 -4.47
N THR A 50 -8.80 2.73 -4.47
CA THR A 50 -9.59 2.20 -5.60
C THR A 50 -10.93 2.93 -5.72
N TYR A 51 -11.84 2.38 -6.50
CA TYR A 51 -13.20 2.88 -6.65
C TYR A 51 -14.23 1.81 -6.29
N ALA A 52 -15.42 2.26 -5.91
CA ALA A 52 -16.53 1.39 -5.62
C ALA A 52 -17.22 0.92 -6.91
N ALA A 53 -17.16 -0.39 -7.18
CA ALA A 53 -17.79 -0.99 -8.36
C ALA A 53 -19.33 -1.07 -8.26
N ARG A 54 -19.90 -0.87 -7.08
CA ARG A 54 -21.35 -0.91 -6.80
C ARG A 54 -21.69 -0.14 -5.54
N ASP A 55 -22.98 0.21 -5.39
CA ASP A 55 -23.48 0.71 -4.12
C ASP A 55 -23.38 -0.36 -3.04
N SER A 56 -22.92 0.02 -1.88
CA SER A 56 -22.79 -0.88 -0.72
C SER A 56 -22.87 -0.08 0.59
N ASP A 57 -23.14 -0.79 1.68
CA ASP A 57 -22.97 -0.27 3.04
C ASP A 57 -21.91 -1.15 3.72
N PHE A 58 -20.85 -0.55 4.18
CA PHE A 58 -19.75 -1.26 4.82
C PHE A 58 -19.31 -0.51 6.08
N GLY A 59 -19.57 -1.12 7.24
CA GLY A 59 -19.16 -0.57 8.52
C GLY A 59 -19.75 0.80 8.86
N GLY A 60 -20.96 1.12 8.35
CA GLY A 60 -21.63 2.40 8.55
C GLY A 60 -21.27 3.47 7.51
N PHE A 61 -20.46 3.12 6.49
CA PHE A 61 -20.19 3.95 5.33
C PHE A 61 -21.15 3.62 4.20
N ALA A 62 -21.97 4.59 3.81
CA ALA A 62 -22.78 4.49 2.59
C ALA A 62 -21.88 4.77 1.37
N ILE A 63 -21.45 3.72 0.70
CA ILE A 63 -20.57 3.77 -0.46
C ILE A 63 -21.43 3.79 -1.73
N LYS A 64 -21.19 4.73 -2.62
CA LYS A 64 -21.88 4.82 -3.90
C LYS A 64 -20.98 4.35 -5.04
N HIS A 65 -21.59 3.74 -6.05
CA HIS A 65 -20.88 3.38 -7.28
C HIS A 65 -20.07 4.57 -7.81
N GLY A 66 -18.79 4.36 -8.08
CA GLY A 66 -17.86 5.38 -8.56
C GLY A 66 -17.23 6.25 -7.48
N ASP A 67 -17.62 6.12 -6.20
CA ASP A 67 -16.88 6.78 -5.12
C ASP A 67 -15.46 6.21 -5.04
N HIS A 68 -14.48 7.07 -4.74
CA HIS A 68 -13.14 6.63 -4.42
C HIS A 68 -13.09 6.13 -2.98
N MET A 69 -12.42 5.02 -2.76
CA MET A 69 -12.29 4.40 -1.45
C MET A 69 -10.82 4.05 -1.16
N ALA A 70 -10.45 4.15 0.09
CA ALA A 70 -9.15 3.70 0.58
C ALA A 70 -9.32 2.64 1.65
N LEU A 71 -8.51 1.59 1.55
CA LEU A 71 -8.32 0.62 2.62
C LEU A 71 -6.94 0.87 3.23
N LEU A 72 -6.85 0.80 4.54
CA LEU A 72 -5.59 0.85 5.27
C LEU A 72 -5.42 -0.47 6.03
N ASN A 73 -4.39 -1.22 5.70
CA ASN A 73 -4.13 -2.56 6.24
C ASN A 73 -5.35 -3.50 6.11
N GLY A 74 -6.03 -3.46 4.95
CA GLY A 74 -7.19 -4.27 4.63
C GLY A 74 -8.52 -3.83 5.28
N LYS A 75 -8.53 -2.72 6.01
CA LYS A 75 -9.75 -2.13 6.60
C LYS A 75 -10.15 -0.87 5.84
N LEU A 76 -11.46 -0.69 5.63
CA LEU A 76 -11.96 0.54 5.02
C LEU A 76 -11.57 1.75 5.88
N PHE A 77 -10.80 2.66 5.28
CA PHE A 77 -10.37 3.90 5.92
C PHE A 77 -11.40 5.02 5.70
N ASP A 78 -11.72 5.31 4.44
CA ASP A 78 -12.68 6.37 4.08
C ASP A 78 -13.16 6.20 2.62
N THR A 79 -14.25 6.89 2.31
CA THR A 79 -14.78 7.01 0.95
C THR A 79 -15.03 8.47 0.61
N GLN A 80 -14.71 8.89 -0.62
CA GLN A 80 -14.87 10.26 -1.09
C GLN A 80 -15.25 10.30 -2.57
N LYS A 81 -16.02 11.31 -2.96
CA LYS A 81 -16.29 11.59 -4.38
C LYS A 81 -15.06 12.12 -5.13
N SER A 82 -14.07 12.61 -4.42
CA SER A 82 -12.83 13.16 -4.97
C SER A 82 -11.63 12.39 -4.47
N LEU A 83 -10.85 11.84 -5.42
CA LEU A 83 -9.60 11.17 -5.14
C LEU A 83 -8.61 12.07 -4.38
N GLU A 84 -8.51 13.35 -4.77
CA GLU A 84 -7.64 14.31 -4.09
C GLU A 84 -8.02 14.52 -2.62
N LYS A 85 -9.33 14.60 -2.31
CA LYS A 85 -9.80 14.75 -0.93
C LYS A 85 -9.50 13.49 -0.11
N LEU A 86 -9.65 12.31 -0.72
CA LEU A 86 -9.32 11.04 -0.07
C LEU A 86 -7.83 10.96 0.27
N LEU A 87 -6.96 11.27 -0.69
CA LEU A 87 -5.51 11.28 -0.49
C LEU A 87 -5.07 12.33 0.55
N LYS A 88 -5.71 13.52 0.58
CA LYS A 88 -5.45 14.54 1.60
C LYS A 88 -5.86 14.12 3.02
N LYS A 89 -6.82 13.21 3.17
CA LYS A 89 -7.15 12.61 4.46
C LYS A 89 -6.15 11.51 4.80
N LEU A 90 -5.89 10.62 3.85
CA LEU A 90 -5.03 9.46 4.03
C LEU A 90 -3.62 9.86 4.50
N VAL A 91 -3.02 10.87 3.88
CA VAL A 91 -1.66 11.33 4.21
C VAL A 91 -1.53 11.86 5.64
N LYS A 92 -2.64 12.20 6.31
CA LYS A 92 -2.64 12.70 7.69
C LYS A 92 -2.67 11.59 8.75
N GLU A 93 -2.86 10.35 8.32
CA GLU A 93 -2.82 9.21 9.24
C GLU A 93 -1.43 9.06 9.86
N ASP A 94 -1.41 8.70 11.14
CA ASP A 94 -0.17 8.51 11.91
C ASP A 94 0.78 7.53 11.23
N THR A 95 0.23 6.55 10.54
CA THR A 95 0.96 5.58 9.72
C THR A 95 1.92 6.26 8.74
N PHE A 96 1.46 7.31 8.04
CA PHE A 96 2.28 8.04 7.07
C PHE A 96 3.09 9.15 7.71
N GLN A 97 2.55 9.80 8.75
CA GLN A 97 3.23 10.90 9.44
C GLN A 97 4.47 10.44 10.21
N ASN A 98 4.50 9.18 10.63
CA ASN A 98 5.61 8.58 11.38
C ASN A 98 6.51 7.67 10.54
N ALA A 99 6.20 7.46 9.26
CA ALA A 99 6.99 6.63 8.37
C ALA A 99 8.36 7.25 8.05
N GLU A 100 9.36 6.39 7.93
CA GLU A 100 10.69 6.74 7.41
C GLU A 100 10.74 6.60 5.88
N PHE A 101 10.04 5.59 5.35
CA PHE A 101 9.95 5.32 3.91
C PHE A 101 8.49 5.22 3.47
N ILE A 102 8.17 5.88 2.35
CA ILE A 102 6.85 5.78 1.72
C ILE A 102 7.05 5.47 0.23
N ASN A 103 6.51 4.36 -0.23
CA ASN A 103 6.52 4.00 -1.65
C ASN A 103 5.11 4.15 -2.23
N ILE A 104 4.97 4.93 -3.27
CA ILE A 104 3.72 5.20 -3.98
C ILE A 104 3.76 4.48 -5.32
N TYR A 105 2.96 3.42 -5.48
CA TYR A 105 2.79 2.69 -6.73
C TYR A 105 1.50 3.17 -7.41
N TYR A 106 1.61 3.82 -8.58
CA TYR A 106 0.42 4.23 -9.33
C TYR A 106 0.03 3.19 -10.38
N GLY A 107 -1.29 2.99 -10.53
CA GLY A 107 -1.89 2.01 -11.44
C GLY A 107 -1.97 2.49 -12.88
N GLU A 108 -2.41 1.58 -13.76
CA GLU A 108 -2.50 1.81 -15.21
C GLU A 108 -3.47 2.94 -15.58
N ASP A 109 -4.51 3.18 -14.77
CA ASP A 109 -5.51 4.23 -15.00
C ASP A 109 -5.07 5.62 -14.51
N VAL A 110 -3.87 5.74 -13.91
CA VAL A 110 -3.34 7.01 -13.38
C VAL A 110 -2.27 7.55 -14.31
N LYS A 111 -2.45 8.78 -14.80
CA LYS A 111 -1.42 9.46 -15.58
C LYS A 111 -0.24 9.85 -14.68
N GLU A 112 0.96 9.77 -15.22
CA GLU A 112 2.19 10.15 -14.50
C GLU A 112 2.10 11.57 -13.91
N SER A 113 1.53 12.53 -14.65
CA SER A 113 1.33 13.90 -14.16
C SER A 113 0.38 14.02 -12.96
N GLU A 114 -0.54 13.07 -12.78
CA GLU A 114 -1.43 12.99 -11.62
C GLU A 114 -0.72 12.28 -10.46
N ALA A 115 0.06 11.25 -10.76
CA ALA A 115 0.90 10.57 -9.78
C ALA A 115 1.96 11.52 -9.18
N GLU A 116 2.55 12.40 -9.97
CA GLU A 116 3.45 13.46 -9.49
C GLU A 116 2.78 14.45 -8.53
N LYS A 117 1.50 14.77 -8.73
CA LYS A 117 0.74 15.61 -7.79
C LYS A 117 0.56 14.89 -6.45
N THR A 118 0.31 13.58 -6.50
CA THR A 118 0.21 12.75 -5.30
C THR A 118 1.56 12.68 -4.58
N LEU A 119 2.66 12.50 -5.31
CA LEU A 119 4.02 12.57 -4.74
C LEU A 119 4.25 13.90 -4.01
N LYS A 120 3.95 15.03 -4.67
CA LYS A 120 4.09 16.38 -4.06
C LYS A 120 3.24 16.54 -2.80
N LEU A 121 2.02 15.98 -2.79
CA LEU A 121 1.13 16.00 -1.63
C LEU A 121 1.77 15.28 -0.44
N PHE A 122 2.28 14.05 -0.67
CA PHE A 122 2.91 13.27 0.38
C PHE A 122 4.23 13.89 0.84
N THR A 123 5.07 14.37 -0.09
CA THR A 123 6.33 15.05 0.25
C THR A 123 6.10 16.30 1.14
N ALA A 124 5.07 17.07 0.83
CA ALA A 124 4.73 18.26 1.63
C ALA A 124 4.18 17.91 3.02
N ALA A 125 3.43 16.81 3.12
CA ALA A 125 2.77 16.41 4.36
C ALA A 125 3.67 15.55 5.27
N CYS A 126 4.62 14.79 4.70
CA CYS A 126 5.51 13.88 5.40
C CYS A 126 6.99 14.26 5.16
N PRO A 127 7.45 15.42 5.64
CA PRO A 127 8.76 15.97 5.29
C PRO A 127 9.94 15.16 5.86
N LYS A 128 9.68 14.21 6.77
CA LYS A 128 10.71 13.34 7.35
C LYS A 128 10.88 12.03 6.59
N ALA A 129 9.89 11.64 5.79
CA ALA A 129 9.91 10.40 5.04
C ALA A 129 10.69 10.55 3.73
N GLU A 130 11.43 9.54 3.37
CA GLU A 130 11.90 9.35 1.99
C GLU A 130 10.76 8.77 1.16
N ILE A 131 10.38 9.47 0.09
CA ILE A 131 9.20 9.10 -0.70
C ILE A 131 9.59 8.78 -2.12
N THR A 132 9.23 7.58 -2.56
CA THR A 132 9.48 7.09 -3.92
C THR A 132 8.18 6.94 -4.68
N LEU A 133 8.15 7.41 -5.93
CA LEU A 133 7.05 7.22 -6.87
C LEU A 133 7.44 6.18 -7.92
N LEU A 134 6.61 5.16 -8.08
CA LEU A 134 6.86 4.02 -8.97
C LEU A 134 5.63 3.75 -9.85
N SER A 135 5.86 3.42 -11.12
CA SER A 135 4.82 2.91 -11.99
C SER A 135 4.58 1.43 -11.64
N GLY A 136 3.46 1.15 -10.99
CA GLY A 136 3.07 -0.21 -10.64
C GLY A 136 2.35 -0.92 -11.77
N GLY A 137 1.64 -0.17 -12.64
CA GLY A 137 0.85 -0.73 -13.75
C GLY A 137 -0.28 -1.64 -13.31
N GLN A 138 -0.63 -1.65 -12.02
CA GLN A 138 -1.69 -2.50 -11.49
C GLN A 138 -3.06 -2.01 -11.99
N PRO A 139 -3.97 -2.94 -12.38
CA PRO A 139 -5.36 -2.60 -12.66
C PRO A 139 -6.16 -2.37 -11.39
N VAL A 140 -7.31 -1.73 -11.48
CA VAL A 140 -8.31 -1.56 -10.40
C VAL A 140 -7.89 -0.58 -9.30
N TYR A 141 -6.64 -0.61 -8.87
CA TYR A 141 -6.12 0.27 -7.84
C TYR A 141 -5.43 1.48 -8.45
N TYR A 142 -5.94 2.68 -8.16
CA TYR A 142 -5.27 3.93 -8.56
C TYR A 142 -3.90 4.05 -7.90
N TYR A 143 -3.84 3.73 -6.60
CA TYR A 143 -2.59 3.72 -5.83
C TYR A 143 -2.53 2.55 -4.88
N MET A 144 -1.34 1.96 -4.75
CA MET A 144 -0.93 1.21 -3.57
C MET A 144 0.19 2.00 -2.91
N ILE A 145 0.08 2.28 -1.60
CA ILE A 145 1.03 3.12 -0.90
C ILE A 145 1.50 2.37 0.34
N SER A 146 2.79 2.08 0.40
CA SER A 146 3.40 1.49 1.61
C SER A 146 4.02 2.57 2.48
N ALA A 147 4.03 2.28 3.77
CA ALA A 147 4.68 3.07 4.81
C ALA A 147 5.45 2.14 5.75
N GLU A 148 6.71 2.48 5.99
CA GLU A 148 7.68 1.73 6.81
C GLU A 148 8.38 2.65 7.80
#